data_3abb0599e3d407ce3dafee96a36e694a
#
_entry.id   3abb0599e3d407ce3dafee96a36e694a
#
_cell.length_a   1.000
_cell.length_b   1.000
_cell.length_c   1.000
_cell.angle_alpha   90.00
_cell.angle_beta   90.00
_cell.angle_gamma   90.00
#
_symmetry.space_group_name_H-M   'P 1'
#
loop_
_entity.id
_entity.type
_entity.pdbx_description
1 polymer ?
#
loop_
_entity_poly.entity_id
_entity_poly.type
_entity_poly.pdbx_seq_one_letter_code
_entity_poly.pdbx_strand_id
1 'polypeptide(L)'
;WLAKADHNARNRVIDHIKAEGKKRYIFLFDIFNQDIFAIYIEFCTNSIDFRRHKRSAKNSTVKLAKILGGKNVCITYQRLGIVRADIETLLSRNSQREGAANLSERCIALVGCGTIGGYPAELLLRNGAGFGKGFLHLYDDDLYKPSNFGRHTLSSHDFGWSKSISLARRLQDSVHLKTKIVGFEKQFCLSTDVMQKYDIIIDATGRPPVSKRMASLVRNISPEQRPIIIHAFNDGNGRASKVFIDDGRSCYGCMISNPEKYRNGIDSRFYHLDISSEKSKSCGSTYTPYDAAVSSITASLAQMAVLSTLEPKIKWTYSEHVLEGGRSLKPQFLPRQSNCPICNEHK
;
A
#
# COMPACT_ATOMS: atom_id res chain seq x y z
N TRP A 1 -36.23 20.14 14.85
CA TRP A 1 -35.81 18.79 14.58
C TRP A 1 -36.12 17.87 15.78
N LEU A 2 -35.48 18.03 16.94
CA LEU A 2 -35.64 17.14 18.10
C LEU A 2 -37.09 16.94 18.54
N ALA A 3 -37.91 18.00 18.53
CA ALA A 3 -39.31 17.91 18.86
C ALA A 3 -40.16 17.10 17.86
N LYS A 4 -39.68 16.99 16.61
CA LYS A 4 -40.32 16.21 15.52
C LYS A 4 -39.72 14.81 15.34
N ALA A 5 -38.62 14.51 16.04
CA ALA A 5 -37.99 13.18 15.98
C ALA A 5 -38.97 12.12 16.58
N ASP A 6 -38.75 10.85 16.20
CA ASP A 6 -39.48 9.76 16.82
C ASP A 6 -39.24 9.72 18.34
N HIS A 7 -40.13 9.05 19.06
CA HIS A 7 -40.12 9.04 20.52
C HIS A 7 -38.83 8.47 21.10
N ASN A 8 -38.28 7.40 20.51
CA ASN A 8 -37.08 6.71 21.01
C ASN A 8 -35.82 7.54 20.76
N ALA A 9 -35.65 8.08 19.55
CA ALA A 9 -34.52 8.93 19.20
C ALA A 9 -34.52 10.22 20.06
N ARG A 10 -35.67 10.84 20.22
CA ARG A 10 -35.85 12.03 21.09
C ARG A 10 -35.45 11.75 22.53
N ASN A 11 -35.94 10.66 23.12
CA ASN A 11 -35.62 10.30 24.49
C ASN A 11 -34.12 10.02 24.68
N ARG A 12 -33.49 9.27 23.80
CA ARG A 12 -32.04 8.98 23.87
C ARG A 12 -31.23 10.29 23.91
N VAL A 13 -31.52 11.22 23.02
CA VAL A 13 -30.83 12.52 22.98
C VAL A 13 -31.04 13.32 24.27
N ILE A 14 -32.29 13.43 24.75
CA ILE A 14 -32.63 14.18 25.96
C ILE A 14 -32.00 13.54 27.20
N ASP A 15 -32.06 12.22 27.33
CA ASP A 15 -31.50 11.52 28.47
C ASP A 15 -29.97 11.64 28.50
N HIS A 16 -29.31 11.58 27.33
CA HIS A 16 -27.88 11.81 27.22
C HIS A 16 -27.52 13.27 27.64
N ILE A 17 -28.25 14.27 27.18
CA ILE A 17 -28.01 15.67 27.57
C ILE A 17 -28.20 15.85 29.08
N LYS A 18 -29.22 15.20 29.66
CA LYS A 18 -29.46 15.26 31.12
C LYS A 18 -28.37 14.58 31.94
N ALA A 19 -27.88 13.42 31.47
CA ALA A 19 -26.89 12.64 32.18
C ALA A 19 -25.52 13.34 32.19
N GLU A 20 -25.09 13.84 31.03
CA GLU A 20 -23.76 14.45 30.86
C GLU A 20 -23.68 15.90 31.35
N GLY A 21 -24.76 16.66 31.23
CA GLY A 21 -24.81 18.07 31.68
C GLY A 21 -23.82 19.01 30.99
N LYS A 22 -23.24 18.59 29.85
CA LYS A 22 -22.24 19.36 29.09
C LYS A 22 -22.92 20.53 28.35
N LYS A 23 -22.10 21.50 27.96
CA LYS A 23 -22.57 22.66 27.15
C LYS A 23 -22.55 22.36 25.66
N ARG A 24 -21.68 21.48 25.21
CA ARG A 24 -21.39 21.24 23.80
C ARG A 24 -21.61 19.76 23.45
N TYR A 25 -22.32 19.55 22.36
CA TYR A 25 -22.64 18.21 21.85
C TYR A 25 -22.42 18.13 20.36
N ILE A 26 -21.96 16.99 19.88
CA ILE A 26 -22.00 16.59 18.47
C ILE A 26 -22.91 15.37 18.39
N PHE A 27 -23.99 15.47 17.64
CA PHE A 27 -24.88 14.36 17.33
C PHE A 27 -24.59 13.86 15.94
N LEU A 28 -24.28 12.55 15.82
CA LEU A 28 -24.09 11.87 14.56
C LEU A 28 -25.39 11.22 14.11
N PHE A 29 -25.73 11.38 12.85
CA PHE A 29 -26.90 10.79 12.23
C PHE A 29 -26.45 9.90 11.08
N ASP A 30 -26.61 8.60 11.28
CA ASP A 30 -26.43 7.58 10.25
C ASP A 30 -27.83 7.22 9.72
N ILE A 31 -28.12 7.62 8.51
CA ILE A 31 -29.40 7.38 7.85
C ILE A 31 -29.16 6.30 6.79
N PHE A 32 -29.87 5.19 6.92
CA PHE A 32 -29.79 4.07 6.00
C PHE A 32 -29.90 4.55 4.54
N ASN A 33 -28.92 4.17 3.71
CA ASN A 33 -28.77 4.57 2.30
C ASN A 33 -28.61 6.08 2.04
N GLN A 34 -28.18 6.86 3.04
CA GLN A 34 -27.85 8.28 2.90
C GLN A 34 -26.49 8.59 3.53
N ASP A 35 -25.98 9.78 3.19
CA ASP A 35 -24.75 10.27 3.80
C ASP A 35 -24.91 10.51 5.32
N ILE A 36 -23.87 10.16 6.06
CA ILE A 36 -23.77 10.49 7.48
C ILE A 36 -23.60 12.00 7.61
N PHE A 37 -24.35 12.61 8.52
CA PHE A 37 -24.14 14.00 8.88
C PHE A 37 -24.09 14.19 10.38
N ALA A 38 -23.54 15.31 10.83
CA ALA A 38 -23.52 15.67 12.23
C ALA A 38 -24.13 17.04 12.47
N ILE A 39 -24.59 17.23 13.70
CA ILE A 39 -25.04 18.53 14.19
C ILE A 39 -24.22 18.87 15.43
N TYR A 40 -23.53 19.99 15.39
CA TYR A 40 -22.94 20.61 16.56
C TYR A 40 -23.95 21.53 17.22
N ILE A 41 -24.13 21.39 18.53
CA ILE A 41 -25.02 22.20 19.32
C ILE A 41 -24.28 22.69 20.56
N GLU A 42 -24.43 23.99 20.85
CA GLU A 42 -23.96 24.60 22.08
C GLU A 42 -25.15 25.18 22.86
N PHE A 43 -25.25 24.79 24.13
CA PHE A 43 -26.32 25.24 25.02
C PHE A 43 -25.81 26.25 26.05
N CYS A 44 -26.65 27.24 26.38
CA CYS A 44 -26.49 28.09 27.55
C CYS A 44 -26.94 27.32 28.80
N THR A 45 -25.99 26.87 29.62
CA THR A 45 -26.28 26.02 30.80
C THR A 45 -26.96 26.73 31.92
N ASN A 46 -26.91 28.07 31.99
CA ASN A 46 -27.55 28.85 33.06
C ASN A 46 -29.08 28.91 32.92
N SER A 47 -29.62 28.42 31.78
CA SER A 47 -31.04 28.54 31.46
C SER A 47 -31.85 27.26 31.64
N ILE A 48 -31.17 26.10 31.91
CA ILE A 48 -31.86 24.81 31.95
C ILE A 48 -31.76 24.19 33.34
N ASP A 49 -32.84 24.37 34.15
CA ASP A 49 -32.99 23.60 35.36
C ASP A 49 -33.70 22.27 35.08
N PHE A 50 -32.89 21.27 34.73
CA PHE A 50 -33.36 19.90 34.49
C PHE A 50 -34.06 19.27 35.70
N ARG A 51 -33.84 19.78 36.92
CA ARG A 51 -34.42 19.23 38.14
C ARG A 51 -35.93 19.56 38.28
N ARG A 52 -36.38 20.70 37.75
CA ARG A 52 -37.81 21.08 37.78
C ARG A 52 -38.69 20.23 36.85
N HIS A 53 -38.13 19.58 35.84
CA HIS A 53 -38.90 18.79 34.84
C HIS A 53 -38.98 17.30 35.14
N LYS A 54 -38.51 16.83 36.29
CA LYS A 54 -38.54 15.40 36.69
C LYS A 54 -39.95 14.86 37.02
N ARG A 55 -40.96 15.68 37.20
CA ARG A 55 -42.26 15.31 37.81
C ARG A 55 -43.42 15.07 36.85
N SER A 56 -43.29 15.15 35.53
CA SER A 56 -44.41 14.95 34.60
C SER A 56 -44.01 14.05 33.43
N ALA A 57 -44.39 12.77 33.46
CA ALA A 57 -43.73 11.69 32.76
C ALA A 57 -44.03 11.54 31.25
N LYS A 58 -45.12 11.99 30.68
CA LYS A 58 -45.43 11.73 29.25
C LYS A 58 -45.30 12.93 28.30
N ASN A 59 -45.57 14.14 28.76
CA ASN A 59 -45.50 15.35 27.94
C ASN A 59 -44.18 16.14 28.08
N SER A 60 -43.26 15.66 28.93
CA SER A 60 -42.07 16.40 29.32
C SER A 60 -40.99 16.43 28.24
N THR A 61 -40.83 15.32 27.47
CA THR A 61 -39.74 15.21 26.47
C THR A 61 -39.96 16.10 25.25
N VAL A 62 -41.19 16.23 24.77
CA VAL A 62 -41.52 17.14 23.66
C VAL A 62 -41.41 18.60 24.11
N LYS A 63 -41.87 18.93 25.31
CA LYS A 63 -41.70 20.26 25.88
C LYS A 63 -40.24 20.61 26.09
N LEU A 64 -39.47 19.68 26.62
CA LEU A 64 -38.03 19.84 26.82
C LEU A 64 -37.29 19.99 25.48
N ALA A 65 -37.64 19.20 24.45
CA ALA A 65 -37.10 19.36 23.12
C ALA A 65 -37.37 20.74 22.50
N LYS A 66 -38.56 21.31 22.76
CA LYS A 66 -38.86 22.66 22.33
C LYS A 66 -38.06 23.73 23.10
N ILE A 67 -37.87 23.54 24.41
CA ILE A 67 -37.05 24.43 25.25
C ILE A 67 -35.60 24.39 24.78
N LEU A 68 -35.02 23.19 24.56
CA LEU A 68 -33.66 23.00 24.07
C LEU A 68 -33.42 23.66 22.70
N GLY A 69 -34.44 23.69 21.83
CA GLY A 69 -34.39 24.38 20.54
C GLY A 69 -34.67 25.88 20.57
N GLY A 70 -34.96 26.45 21.75
CA GLY A 70 -35.19 27.87 21.92
C GLY A 70 -33.92 28.71 21.77
N LYS A 71 -34.06 29.92 21.17
CA LYS A 71 -32.91 30.83 20.91
C LYS A 71 -32.13 31.22 22.17
N ASN A 72 -32.78 31.23 23.33
CA ASN A 72 -32.13 31.57 24.59
C ASN A 72 -31.37 30.40 25.23
N VAL A 73 -31.56 29.19 24.74
CA VAL A 73 -30.98 27.96 25.28
C VAL A 73 -29.95 27.36 24.31
N CYS A 74 -30.31 27.26 23.05
CA CYS A 74 -29.39 26.83 21.99
C CYS A 74 -28.69 28.08 21.42
N ILE A 75 -27.43 28.28 21.83
CA ILE A 75 -26.63 29.45 21.41
C ILE A 75 -26.10 29.19 19.99
N THR A 76 -25.63 27.99 19.73
CA THR A 76 -25.04 27.62 18.45
C THR A 76 -25.69 26.35 17.93
N TYR A 77 -26.07 26.38 16.66
CA TYR A 77 -26.51 25.22 15.91
C TYR A 77 -25.79 25.20 14.55
N GLN A 78 -24.98 24.19 14.31
CA GLN A 78 -24.22 24.08 13.07
C GLN A 78 -24.33 22.65 12.50
N ARG A 79 -24.71 22.57 11.25
CA ARG A 79 -24.61 21.29 10.50
C ARG A 79 -23.18 21.10 10.08
N LEU A 80 -22.63 19.92 10.38
CA LEU A 80 -21.28 19.49 10.00
C LEU A 80 -21.38 18.46 8.91
N GLY A 81 -20.57 18.61 7.87
CA GLY A 81 -20.30 17.53 6.91
C GLY A 81 -19.43 16.47 7.58
N ILE A 82 -19.70 15.21 7.28
CA ILE A 82 -18.88 14.08 7.71
C ILE A 82 -18.30 13.41 6.48
N VAL A 83 -17.01 13.13 6.53
CA VAL A 83 -16.33 12.34 5.53
C VAL A 83 -15.90 11.05 6.20
N ARG A 84 -16.30 9.92 5.64
CA ARG A 84 -15.84 8.61 6.09
C ARG A 84 -14.39 8.44 5.75
N ALA A 85 -13.60 7.95 6.70
CA ALA A 85 -12.17 7.72 6.58
C ALA A 85 -11.75 6.32 7.10
N ASP A 86 -12.71 5.38 7.13
CA ASP A 86 -12.46 3.98 7.44
C ASP A 86 -11.75 3.26 6.28
N ILE A 87 -11.13 2.11 6.58
CA ILE A 87 -10.34 1.33 5.61
C ILE A 87 -11.16 1.01 4.36
N GLU A 88 -12.40 0.56 4.52
CA GLU A 88 -13.26 0.16 3.41
C GLU A 88 -13.53 1.33 2.46
N THR A 89 -13.88 2.48 3.02
CA THR A 89 -14.12 3.72 2.23
C THR A 89 -12.86 4.18 1.52
N LEU A 90 -11.69 4.11 2.17
CA LEU A 90 -10.42 4.51 1.55
C LEU A 90 -10.01 3.58 0.42
N LEU A 91 -10.16 2.26 0.60
CA LEU A 91 -9.73 1.29 -0.39
C LEU A 91 -10.71 1.17 -1.57
N SER A 92 -12.01 1.32 -1.34
CA SER A 92 -13.02 1.27 -2.42
C SER A 92 -12.80 2.34 -3.49
N ARG A 93 -12.35 3.53 -3.10
CA ARG A 93 -12.01 4.61 -4.06
C ARG A 93 -10.80 4.31 -4.94
N ASN A 94 -9.89 3.45 -4.46
CA ASN A 94 -8.68 3.07 -5.19
C ASN A 94 -8.87 1.82 -6.06
N SER A 95 -10.02 1.17 -5.95
CA SER A 95 -10.35 0.00 -6.76
C SER A 95 -10.92 0.42 -8.12
N GLN A 96 -10.37 -0.12 -9.20
CA GLN A 96 -10.88 0.11 -10.55
C GLN A 96 -12.23 -0.59 -10.79
N ARG A 97 -12.62 -1.53 -9.94
CA ARG A 97 -13.85 -2.33 -10.03
C ARG A 97 -14.47 -2.48 -8.66
N GLU A 98 -15.77 -2.35 -8.61
CA GLU A 98 -16.54 -2.62 -7.40
C GLU A 98 -16.32 -4.08 -6.95
N GLY A 99 -16.03 -4.29 -5.67
CA GLY A 99 -15.74 -5.62 -5.12
C GLY A 99 -14.39 -6.22 -5.49
N ALA A 100 -13.47 -5.47 -6.14
CA ALA A 100 -12.13 -5.98 -6.43
C ALA A 100 -11.36 -6.27 -5.14
N ALA A 101 -10.63 -7.39 -5.12
CA ALA A 101 -9.76 -7.74 -4.02
C ALA A 101 -8.67 -6.67 -3.82
N ASN A 102 -8.26 -6.47 -2.59
CA ASN A 102 -7.18 -5.56 -2.21
C ASN A 102 -6.10 -6.32 -1.41
N LEU A 103 -5.06 -5.63 -1.00
CA LEU A 103 -3.89 -6.24 -0.35
C LEU A 103 -4.02 -6.38 1.18
N SER A 104 -5.15 -6.01 1.79
CA SER A 104 -5.30 -5.98 3.24
C SER A 104 -5.18 -7.35 3.93
N GLU A 105 -5.48 -8.42 3.20
CA GLU A 105 -5.37 -9.80 3.70
C GLU A 105 -4.08 -10.50 3.28
N ARG A 106 -3.16 -9.81 2.56
CA ARG A 106 -1.95 -10.41 2.02
C ARG A 106 -0.72 -10.16 2.87
N CYS A 107 0.07 -11.22 3.07
CA CYS A 107 1.39 -11.17 3.71
C CYS A 107 2.44 -10.88 2.64
N ILE A 108 3.01 -9.67 2.65
CA ILE A 108 3.88 -9.18 1.58
C ILE A 108 5.28 -8.89 2.12
N ALA A 109 6.33 -9.37 1.41
CA ALA A 109 7.69 -8.92 1.60
C ALA A 109 8.13 -8.05 0.41
N LEU A 110 8.66 -6.87 0.70
CA LEU A 110 9.40 -6.04 -0.25
C LEU A 110 10.88 -6.14 0.08
N VAL A 111 11.65 -6.71 -0.83
CA VAL A 111 13.09 -6.95 -0.69
C VAL A 111 13.86 -5.94 -1.53
N GLY A 112 14.65 -5.10 -0.85
CA GLY A 112 15.29 -3.92 -1.41
C GLY A 112 14.40 -2.69 -1.29
N CYS A 113 14.77 -1.76 -0.42
CA CYS A 113 14.12 -0.46 -0.22
C CYS A 113 14.95 0.67 -0.83
N GLY A 114 15.68 0.38 -1.90
CA GLY A 114 16.48 1.35 -2.62
C GLY A 114 15.67 2.18 -3.61
N THR A 115 16.33 2.57 -4.70
CA THR A 115 15.76 3.43 -5.74
C THR A 115 14.45 2.88 -6.32
N ILE A 116 14.35 1.56 -6.54
CA ILE A 116 13.12 0.95 -7.05
C ILE A 116 12.14 0.74 -5.89
N GLY A 117 12.56 0.02 -4.84
CA GLY A 117 11.66 -0.44 -3.78
C GLY A 117 11.02 0.67 -2.94
N GLY A 118 11.63 1.85 -2.86
CA GLY A 118 11.06 2.99 -2.17
C GLY A 118 9.70 3.45 -2.72
N TYR A 119 9.54 3.44 -4.04
CA TYR A 119 8.31 3.89 -4.70
C TYR A 119 7.14 2.89 -4.61
N PRO A 120 7.29 1.57 -4.87
CA PRO A 120 6.17 0.65 -4.80
C PRO A 120 5.63 0.47 -3.38
N ALA A 121 6.43 0.68 -2.34
CA ALA A 121 5.98 0.57 -0.96
C ALA A 121 4.77 1.48 -0.66
N GLU A 122 4.80 2.74 -1.14
CA GLU A 122 3.68 3.67 -1.01
C GLU A 122 2.47 3.24 -1.85
N LEU A 123 2.69 2.77 -3.07
CA LEU A 123 1.63 2.28 -3.94
C LEU A 123 0.94 1.03 -3.36
N LEU A 124 1.70 0.14 -2.73
CA LEU A 124 1.18 -1.05 -2.05
C LEU A 124 0.30 -0.67 -0.84
N LEU A 125 0.75 0.28 0.00
CA LEU A 125 -0.03 0.78 1.12
C LEU A 125 -1.37 1.35 0.64
N ARG A 126 -1.37 2.16 -0.43
CA ARG A 126 -2.59 2.75 -1.03
C ARG A 126 -3.56 1.69 -1.56
N ASN A 127 -3.10 0.48 -1.84
CA ASN A 127 -3.91 -0.66 -2.23
C ASN A 127 -4.19 -1.64 -1.08
N GLY A 128 -3.91 -1.25 0.16
CA GLY A 128 -4.31 -1.99 1.34
C GLY A 128 -3.22 -2.83 1.99
N ALA A 129 -1.99 -2.89 1.46
CA ALA A 129 -0.91 -3.64 2.08
C ALA A 129 -0.60 -3.11 3.49
N GLY A 130 -0.51 -4.03 4.46
CA GLY A 130 -0.28 -3.69 5.86
C GLY A 130 -1.55 -3.36 6.64
N PHE A 131 -2.73 -3.33 6.03
CA PHE A 131 -4.01 -3.29 6.74
C PHE A 131 -4.56 -4.70 7.00
N GLY A 132 -5.70 -4.78 7.68
CA GLY A 132 -6.44 -6.02 7.90
C GLY A 132 -5.64 -7.10 8.63
N LYS A 133 -5.71 -8.33 8.14
CA LYS A 133 -4.96 -9.47 8.68
C LYS A 133 -3.57 -9.58 8.10
N GLY A 134 -3.36 -9.07 6.88
CA GLY A 134 -2.08 -9.05 6.19
C GLY A 134 -1.06 -8.12 6.85
N PHE A 135 0.16 -8.15 6.33
CA PHE A 135 1.26 -7.28 6.73
C PHE A 135 2.17 -6.94 5.56
N LEU A 136 2.93 -5.86 5.69
CA LEU A 136 3.97 -5.46 4.74
C LEU A 136 5.32 -5.38 5.47
N HIS A 137 6.23 -6.28 5.11
CA HIS A 137 7.60 -6.31 5.62
C HIS A 137 8.56 -5.75 4.58
N LEU A 138 9.41 -4.82 5.01
CA LEU A 138 10.39 -4.13 4.17
C LEU A 138 11.79 -4.56 4.59
N TYR A 139 12.59 -5.06 3.65
CA TYR A 139 13.95 -5.56 3.91
C TYR A 139 14.98 -4.77 3.13
N ASP A 140 15.94 -4.20 3.84
CA ASP A 140 17.12 -3.54 3.28
C ASP A 140 18.18 -3.40 4.38
N ASP A 141 19.43 -3.74 4.08
CA ASP A 141 20.56 -3.63 5.01
C ASP A 141 21.35 -2.34 4.86
N ASP A 142 20.97 -1.49 3.91
CA ASP A 142 21.64 -0.22 3.65
C ASP A 142 21.10 0.94 4.49
N LEU A 143 21.99 1.91 4.76
CA LEU A 143 21.62 3.22 5.26
C LEU A 143 21.29 4.18 4.12
N TYR A 144 20.39 5.11 4.39
CA TYR A 144 20.06 6.17 3.43
C TYR A 144 21.15 7.25 3.42
N LYS A 145 21.69 7.53 2.25
CA LYS A 145 22.83 8.44 2.05
C LYS A 145 22.42 9.63 1.18
N PRO A 146 23.10 10.81 1.30
CA PRO A 146 22.83 11.96 0.43
C PRO A 146 22.85 11.64 -1.06
N SER A 147 23.71 10.71 -1.49
CA SER A 147 23.80 10.26 -2.88
C SER A 147 22.56 9.49 -3.38
N ASN A 148 21.67 9.09 -2.49
CA ASN A 148 20.40 8.42 -2.85
C ASN A 148 19.27 9.42 -3.12
N PHE A 149 19.38 10.66 -2.64
CA PHE A 149 18.32 11.67 -2.65
C PHE A 149 17.64 11.84 -4.01
N GLY A 150 18.40 11.93 -5.09
CA GLY A 150 17.84 12.19 -6.43
C GLY A 150 16.96 11.06 -6.99
N ARG A 151 16.91 9.89 -6.35
CA ARG A 151 16.22 8.69 -6.84
C ARG A 151 15.50 7.90 -5.75
N HIS A 152 15.23 8.51 -4.61
CA HIS A 152 14.62 7.83 -3.48
C HIS A 152 13.44 8.63 -2.93
N THR A 153 12.48 7.95 -2.31
CA THR A 153 11.31 8.59 -1.71
C THR A 153 11.58 9.19 -0.33
N LEU A 154 12.67 8.80 0.34
CA LEU A 154 13.07 9.34 1.63
C LEU A 154 13.62 10.76 1.49
N SER A 155 13.60 11.51 2.58
CA SER A 155 14.01 12.91 2.67
C SER A 155 15.38 13.07 3.34
N SER A 156 15.92 14.31 3.36
CA SER A 156 17.16 14.62 4.06
C SER A 156 17.13 14.35 5.57
N HIS A 157 15.95 14.33 6.17
CA HIS A 157 15.78 13.96 7.59
C HIS A 157 16.10 12.49 7.89
N ASP A 158 16.16 11.66 6.86
CA ASP A 158 16.43 10.22 6.96
C ASP A 158 17.89 9.87 6.69
N PHE A 159 18.78 10.88 6.41
CA PHE A 159 20.19 10.62 6.15
C PHE A 159 20.87 9.93 7.35
N GLY A 160 21.59 8.85 7.08
CA GLY A 160 22.27 8.03 8.06
C GLY A 160 21.40 6.97 8.74
N TRP A 161 20.09 6.98 8.50
CA TRP A 161 19.17 5.97 9.04
C TRP A 161 18.96 4.81 8.08
N SER A 162 18.52 3.68 8.61
CA SER A 162 18.14 2.50 7.82
C SER A 162 17.04 2.85 6.80
N LYS A 163 17.24 2.47 5.53
CA LYS A 163 16.25 2.69 4.46
C LYS A 163 14.93 2.01 4.75
N SER A 164 14.95 0.74 5.17
CA SER A 164 13.75 -0.04 5.44
C SER A 164 12.96 0.49 6.64
N ILE A 165 13.64 0.86 7.73
CA ILE A 165 13.00 1.39 8.94
C ILE A 165 12.43 2.78 8.68
N SER A 166 13.18 3.67 8.03
CA SER A 166 12.72 5.03 7.68
C SER A 166 11.53 4.98 6.73
N LEU A 167 11.56 4.08 5.74
CA LEU A 167 10.45 3.90 4.81
C LEU A 167 9.20 3.38 5.53
N ALA A 168 9.34 2.40 6.42
CA ALA A 168 8.22 1.89 7.21
C ALA A 168 7.58 2.98 8.06
N ARG A 169 8.38 3.78 8.76
CA ARG A 169 7.92 4.93 9.56
C ARG A 169 7.17 5.93 8.69
N ARG A 170 7.74 6.35 7.55
CA ARG A 170 7.09 7.28 6.62
C ARG A 170 5.73 6.76 6.13
N LEU A 171 5.62 5.48 5.81
CA LEU A 171 4.36 4.87 5.40
C LEU A 171 3.32 4.88 6.52
N GLN A 172 3.73 4.53 7.75
CA GLN A 172 2.87 4.57 8.93
C GLN A 172 2.35 5.99 9.21
N ASP A 173 3.22 6.99 9.09
CA ASP A 173 2.88 8.40 9.32
C ASP A 173 2.01 9.00 8.21
N SER A 174 1.97 8.38 7.03
CA SER A 174 1.19 8.87 5.88
C SER A 174 -0.32 8.56 5.96
N VAL A 175 -0.73 7.76 6.94
CA VAL A 175 -2.12 7.32 7.11
C VAL A 175 -2.52 7.40 8.58
N HIS A 176 -3.76 7.81 8.85
CA HIS A 176 -4.30 7.93 10.21
C HIS A 176 -4.73 6.60 10.83
N LEU A 177 -4.74 5.51 10.06
CA LEU A 177 -5.13 4.18 10.50
C LEU A 177 -3.91 3.37 10.93
N LYS A 178 -4.12 2.47 11.87
CA LYS A 178 -3.05 1.55 12.31
C LYS A 178 -2.71 0.55 11.22
N THR A 179 -1.42 0.42 10.91
CA THR A 179 -0.90 -0.50 9.91
C THR A 179 0.05 -1.54 10.51
N LYS A 180 0.22 -2.67 9.85
CA LYS A 180 1.20 -3.72 10.15
C LYS A 180 2.35 -3.65 9.14
N ILE A 181 3.06 -2.51 9.10
CA ILE A 181 4.22 -2.29 8.26
C ILE A 181 5.45 -2.31 9.16
N VAL A 182 6.43 -3.15 8.82
CA VAL A 182 7.67 -3.28 9.60
C VAL A 182 8.88 -3.23 8.68
N GLY A 183 9.84 -2.35 9.00
CA GLY A 183 11.15 -2.30 8.34
C GLY A 183 12.18 -3.13 9.10
N PHE A 184 12.97 -3.91 8.37
CA PHE A 184 14.06 -4.71 8.90
C PHE A 184 15.38 -4.27 8.29
N GLU A 185 16.28 -3.77 9.12
CA GLU A 185 17.66 -3.40 8.75
C GLU A 185 18.52 -4.65 8.62
N LYS A 186 18.20 -5.48 7.64
CA LYS A 186 18.91 -6.70 7.33
C LYS A 186 18.55 -7.21 5.94
N GLN A 187 19.42 -8.03 5.39
CA GLN A 187 19.11 -8.76 4.17
C GLN A 187 17.93 -9.71 4.39
N PHE A 188 17.14 -9.89 3.35
CA PHE A 188 16.10 -10.91 3.34
C PHE A 188 16.73 -12.30 3.39
N CYS A 189 16.29 -13.12 4.34
CA CYS A 189 16.81 -14.49 4.46
C CYS A 189 16.25 -15.36 3.33
N LEU A 190 17.12 -15.75 2.42
CA LEU A 190 16.80 -16.60 1.29
C LEU A 190 16.75 -18.08 1.72
N SER A 191 15.65 -18.47 2.36
CA SER A 191 15.33 -19.84 2.73
C SER A 191 13.85 -20.16 2.48
N THR A 192 13.53 -21.43 2.22
CA THR A 192 12.15 -21.89 2.01
C THR A 192 11.26 -21.56 3.20
N ASP A 193 11.73 -21.77 4.45
CA ASP A 193 10.99 -21.54 5.70
C ASP A 193 10.63 -20.07 5.91
N VAL A 194 11.42 -19.15 5.38
CA VAL A 194 11.13 -17.72 5.45
C VAL A 194 10.20 -17.33 4.31
N MET A 195 10.47 -17.79 3.09
CA MET A 195 9.72 -17.40 1.90
C MET A 195 8.27 -17.86 1.95
N GLN A 196 7.98 -19.06 2.45
CA GLN A 196 6.61 -19.61 2.57
C GLN A 196 5.71 -18.85 3.56
N LYS A 197 6.25 -17.92 4.34
CA LYS A 197 5.46 -17.05 5.24
C LYS A 197 4.75 -15.91 4.52
N TYR A 198 5.03 -15.73 3.24
CA TYR A 198 4.50 -14.65 2.42
C TYR A 198 3.63 -15.18 1.30
N ASP A 199 2.59 -14.44 0.98
CA ASP A 199 1.79 -14.68 -0.24
C ASP A 199 2.50 -14.12 -1.46
N ILE A 200 3.16 -12.95 -1.29
CA ILE A 200 3.83 -12.22 -2.36
C ILE A 200 5.19 -11.74 -1.87
N ILE A 201 6.22 -11.97 -2.67
CA ILE A 201 7.55 -11.42 -2.45
C ILE A 201 7.89 -10.52 -3.64
N ILE A 202 8.20 -9.25 -3.36
CA ILE A 202 8.62 -8.29 -4.38
C ILE A 202 10.12 -8.13 -4.29
N ASP A 203 10.81 -8.62 -5.29
CA ASP A 203 12.25 -8.44 -5.46
C ASP A 203 12.52 -7.14 -6.22
N ALA A 204 12.90 -6.11 -5.48
CA ALA A 204 13.30 -4.80 -5.99
C ALA A 204 14.80 -4.54 -5.77
N THR A 205 15.59 -5.60 -5.61
CA THR A 205 17.04 -5.49 -5.37
C THR A 205 17.82 -5.05 -6.60
N GLY A 206 17.29 -5.34 -7.80
CA GLY A 206 18.02 -5.15 -9.05
C GLY A 206 19.28 -6.01 -9.15
N ARG A 207 19.40 -7.08 -8.34
CA ARG A 207 20.57 -7.96 -8.26
C ARG A 207 20.27 -9.34 -8.88
N PRO A 208 20.69 -9.64 -10.11
CA PRO A 208 20.40 -10.91 -10.76
C PRO A 208 20.75 -12.17 -9.95
N PRO A 209 21.85 -12.22 -9.16
CA PRO A 209 22.12 -13.39 -8.30
C PRO A 209 21.03 -13.62 -7.24
N VAL A 210 20.48 -12.56 -6.64
CA VAL A 210 19.40 -12.64 -5.66
C VAL A 210 18.12 -13.15 -6.34
N SER A 211 17.75 -12.57 -7.47
CA SER A 211 16.58 -12.98 -8.26
C SER A 211 16.65 -14.45 -8.69
N LYS A 212 17.81 -14.90 -9.16
CA LYS A 212 18.06 -16.32 -9.52
C LYS A 212 17.91 -17.23 -8.30
N ARG A 213 18.47 -16.83 -7.16
CA ARG A 213 18.40 -17.62 -5.92
C ARG A 213 16.97 -17.73 -5.42
N MET A 214 16.20 -16.64 -5.42
CA MET A 214 14.77 -16.67 -5.08
C MET A 214 14.00 -17.61 -6.01
N ALA A 215 14.22 -17.51 -7.32
CA ALA A 215 13.56 -18.35 -8.31
C ALA A 215 13.91 -19.84 -8.16
N SER A 216 15.10 -20.19 -7.70
CA SER A 216 15.50 -21.58 -7.41
C SER A 216 14.83 -22.07 -6.13
N LEU A 217 14.92 -21.31 -5.04
CA LEU A 217 14.40 -21.72 -3.73
C LEU A 217 12.88 -21.89 -3.72
N VAL A 218 12.15 -21.00 -4.39
CA VAL A 218 10.68 -21.06 -4.41
C VAL A 218 10.15 -22.35 -5.04
N ARG A 219 10.93 -23.01 -5.89
CA ARG A 219 10.56 -24.29 -6.52
C ARG A 219 10.63 -25.49 -5.57
N ASN A 220 11.35 -25.33 -4.45
CA ASN A 220 11.38 -26.33 -3.38
C ASN A 220 10.21 -26.19 -2.39
N ILE A 221 9.36 -25.19 -2.55
CA ILE A 221 8.18 -24.98 -1.73
C ILE A 221 6.99 -25.64 -2.45
N SER A 222 6.13 -26.32 -1.67
CA SER A 222 4.92 -26.95 -2.21
C SER A 222 4.03 -25.91 -2.93
N PRO A 223 3.35 -26.27 -4.01
CA PRO A 223 2.53 -25.33 -4.78
C PRO A 223 1.53 -24.51 -3.93
N GLU A 224 0.97 -25.14 -2.89
CA GLU A 224 -0.05 -24.54 -2.00
C GLU A 224 0.52 -23.47 -1.07
N GLN A 225 1.81 -23.56 -0.73
CA GLN A 225 2.51 -22.63 0.16
C GLN A 225 3.49 -21.72 -0.57
N ARG A 226 3.55 -21.86 -1.90
CA ARG A 226 4.51 -21.16 -2.74
C ARG A 226 4.12 -19.70 -2.91
N PRO A 227 4.96 -18.75 -2.46
CA PRO A 227 4.71 -17.34 -2.75
C PRO A 227 4.81 -17.04 -4.24
N ILE A 228 4.06 -16.06 -4.71
CA ILE A 228 4.30 -15.44 -6.01
C ILE A 228 5.46 -14.46 -5.86
N ILE A 229 6.45 -14.54 -6.75
CA ILE A 229 7.57 -13.59 -6.73
C ILE A 229 7.39 -12.58 -7.87
N ILE A 230 7.47 -11.30 -7.53
CA ILE A 230 7.45 -10.19 -8.47
C ILE A 230 8.88 -9.64 -8.57
N HIS A 231 9.57 -9.89 -9.67
CA HIS A 231 10.87 -9.29 -9.93
C HIS A 231 10.70 -7.94 -10.62
N ALA A 232 11.11 -6.87 -9.98
CA ALA A 232 11.01 -5.49 -10.47
C ALA A 232 12.42 -4.91 -10.62
N PHE A 233 12.81 -4.51 -11.82
CA PHE A 233 14.16 -4.06 -12.09
C PHE A 233 14.23 -3.08 -13.26
N ASN A 234 15.25 -2.24 -13.25
CA ASN A 234 15.64 -1.41 -14.37
C ASN A 234 16.68 -2.14 -15.20
N ASP A 235 16.65 -1.96 -16.52
CA ASP A 235 17.58 -2.57 -17.46
C ASP A 235 18.15 -1.53 -18.43
N GLY A 236 19.19 -1.89 -19.19
CA GLY A 236 19.81 -0.99 -20.15
C GLY A 236 20.34 0.29 -19.55
N ASN A 237 20.95 0.25 -18.36
CA ASN A 237 21.43 1.43 -17.63
C ASN A 237 20.32 2.47 -17.41
N GLY A 238 19.11 2.03 -17.02
CA GLY A 238 17.98 2.89 -16.78
C GLY A 238 17.16 3.27 -18.03
N ARG A 239 17.36 2.58 -19.18
CA ARG A 239 16.59 2.82 -20.40
C ARG A 239 15.29 2.03 -20.45
N ALA A 240 15.15 1.03 -19.60
CA ALA A 240 13.92 0.24 -19.50
C ALA A 240 13.56 -0.07 -18.05
N SER A 241 12.27 -0.04 -17.77
CA SER A 241 11.62 -0.53 -16.57
C SER A 241 10.99 -1.87 -16.89
N LYS A 242 11.21 -2.87 -16.04
CA LYS A 242 10.74 -4.23 -16.29
C LYS A 242 10.14 -4.87 -15.04
N VAL A 243 9.14 -5.70 -15.24
CA VAL A 243 8.57 -6.54 -14.20
C VAL A 243 8.32 -7.94 -14.72
N PHE A 244 8.60 -8.93 -13.90
CA PHE A 244 8.32 -10.33 -14.19
C PHE A 244 7.63 -10.99 -13.00
N ILE A 245 6.54 -11.73 -13.26
CA ILE A 245 5.78 -12.50 -12.27
C ILE A 245 6.19 -13.96 -12.37
N ASP A 246 6.83 -14.47 -11.33
CA ASP A 246 7.09 -15.89 -11.14
C ASP A 246 5.92 -16.50 -10.36
N ASP A 247 4.98 -17.09 -11.08
CA ASP A 247 3.80 -17.76 -10.55
C ASP A 247 3.92 -19.29 -10.54
N GLY A 248 5.13 -19.79 -10.73
CA GLY A 248 5.46 -21.22 -10.80
C GLY A 248 5.47 -21.82 -12.20
N ARG A 249 4.86 -21.17 -13.21
CA ARG A 249 4.83 -21.64 -14.61
C ARG A 249 6.16 -21.41 -15.32
N SER A 250 6.73 -20.24 -15.18
CA SER A 250 8.07 -19.87 -15.65
C SER A 250 8.79 -19.09 -14.56
N CYS A 251 10.11 -18.97 -14.63
CA CYS A 251 10.90 -18.32 -13.59
C CYS A 251 11.78 -17.20 -14.14
N TYR A 252 12.42 -16.46 -13.23
CA TYR A 252 13.42 -15.45 -13.61
C TYR A 252 14.49 -16.01 -14.55
N GLY A 253 14.94 -17.26 -14.31
CA GLY A 253 15.86 -17.96 -15.20
C GLY A 253 15.29 -18.15 -16.60
N CYS A 254 14.01 -18.51 -16.74
CA CYS A 254 13.36 -18.63 -18.04
C CYS A 254 13.32 -17.28 -18.78
N MET A 255 13.09 -16.18 -18.05
CA MET A 255 13.08 -14.86 -18.66
C MET A 255 14.45 -14.51 -19.27
N ILE A 256 15.52 -14.64 -18.52
CA ILE A 256 16.89 -14.29 -18.97
C ILE A 256 17.50 -15.30 -19.94
N SER A 257 16.97 -16.53 -20.01
CA SER A 257 17.39 -17.56 -20.98
C SER A 257 16.57 -17.54 -22.27
N ASN A 258 15.61 -16.63 -22.42
CA ASN A 258 14.82 -16.49 -23.63
C ASN A 258 15.69 -15.91 -24.77
N PRO A 259 16.03 -16.70 -25.81
CA PRO A 259 16.98 -16.29 -26.85
C PRO A 259 16.45 -15.16 -27.74
N GLU A 260 15.12 -14.98 -27.81
CA GLU A 260 14.50 -13.89 -28.59
C GLU A 260 14.70 -12.52 -27.93
N LYS A 261 14.93 -12.49 -26.61
CA LYS A 261 14.99 -11.26 -25.84
C LYS A 261 16.34 -11.01 -25.20
N TYR A 262 17.03 -12.08 -24.80
CA TYR A 262 18.27 -11.98 -24.04
C TYR A 262 19.40 -12.73 -24.73
N ARG A 263 20.55 -12.09 -24.79
CA ARG A 263 21.81 -12.70 -25.22
C ARG A 263 22.80 -12.66 -24.06
N ASN A 264 23.25 -13.84 -23.62
CA ASN A 264 24.11 -13.97 -22.44
C ASN A 264 23.56 -13.27 -21.17
N GLY A 265 22.23 -13.28 -20.98
CA GLY A 265 21.57 -12.65 -19.85
C GLY A 265 21.39 -11.13 -19.97
N ILE A 266 21.78 -10.53 -21.08
CA ILE A 266 21.60 -9.10 -21.40
C ILE A 266 20.49 -8.97 -22.44
N ASP A 267 19.60 -8.02 -22.26
CA ASP A 267 18.58 -7.71 -23.27
C ASP A 267 19.25 -7.32 -24.58
N SER A 268 18.87 -8.00 -25.65
CA SER A 268 19.50 -7.84 -26.98
C SER A 268 19.45 -6.39 -27.51
N ARG A 269 18.46 -5.61 -27.09
CA ARG A 269 18.32 -4.18 -27.43
C ARG A 269 19.41 -3.30 -26.83
N PHE A 270 19.96 -3.75 -25.68
CA PHE A 270 20.96 -2.99 -24.91
C PHE A 270 22.36 -3.60 -24.97
N TYR A 271 22.55 -4.62 -25.79
CA TYR A 271 23.83 -5.33 -25.89
C TYR A 271 25.01 -4.45 -26.35
N HIS A 272 24.71 -3.38 -27.09
CA HIS A 272 25.69 -2.42 -27.58
C HIS A 272 26.06 -1.34 -26.57
N LEU A 273 25.39 -1.30 -25.42
CA LEU A 273 25.72 -0.30 -24.40
C LEU A 273 27.05 -0.63 -23.75
N ASP A 274 27.91 0.38 -23.70
CA ASP A 274 29.19 0.27 -23.03
C ASP A 274 28.98 0.14 -21.51
N ILE A 275 29.53 -0.94 -20.94
CA ILE A 275 29.55 -1.21 -19.49
C ILE A 275 30.35 -0.11 -18.76
N SER A 276 31.26 0.61 -19.46
CA SER A 276 32.02 1.75 -18.94
C SER A 276 31.15 2.95 -18.52
N SER A 277 29.86 2.95 -18.86
CA SER A 277 28.90 3.95 -18.32
C SER A 277 28.66 3.82 -16.81
N GLU A 278 29.10 2.73 -16.19
CA GLU A 278 29.15 2.61 -14.74
C GLU A 278 30.22 3.52 -14.17
N LYS A 279 29.79 4.50 -13.36
CA LYS A 279 30.73 5.40 -12.70
C LYS A 279 31.28 4.76 -11.42
N SER A 280 32.59 4.71 -11.30
CA SER A 280 33.25 4.26 -10.08
C SER A 280 33.05 5.27 -8.96
N LYS A 281 32.69 4.79 -7.76
CA LYS A 281 32.83 5.54 -6.51
C LYS A 281 34.13 5.13 -5.82
N SER A 282 34.67 6.01 -5.00
CA SER A 282 35.75 5.67 -4.07
C SER A 282 35.37 4.41 -3.27
N CYS A 283 36.32 3.48 -3.09
CA CYS A 283 36.14 2.19 -2.40
C CYS A 283 35.43 1.08 -3.18
N GLY A 284 35.59 1.00 -4.51
CA GLY A 284 35.19 -0.18 -5.29
C GLY A 284 33.70 -0.35 -5.56
N SER A 285 32.87 0.64 -5.22
CA SER A 285 31.45 0.60 -5.58
C SER A 285 31.21 1.35 -6.90
N THR A 286 30.41 0.75 -7.77
CA THR A 286 29.94 1.38 -9.01
C THR A 286 28.50 1.81 -8.90
N TYR A 287 28.07 2.78 -9.68
CA TYR A 287 26.66 3.16 -9.83
C TYR A 287 26.34 3.53 -11.27
N THR A 288 25.16 3.19 -11.70
CA THR A 288 24.63 3.62 -12.99
C THR A 288 23.84 4.91 -12.80
N PRO A 289 24.18 6.01 -13.48
CA PRO A 289 23.40 7.23 -13.44
C PRO A 289 22.10 7.07 -14.24
N TYR A 290 20.96 7.29 -13.60
CA TYR A 290 19.65 7.42 -14.23
C TYR A 290 18.72 8.21 -13.29
N ASP A 291 17.64 8.77 -13.82
CA ASP A 291 16.72 9.59 -13.04
C ASP A 291 15.65 8.79 -12.30
N ALA A 292 14.89 9.46 -11.44
CA ALA A 292 13.85 8.84 -10.63
C ALA A 292 12.65 8.34 -11.46
N ALA A 293 12.42 8.87 -12.66
CA ALA A 293 11.28 8.52 -13.49
C ALA A 293 11.30 7.03 -13.85
N VAL A 294 12.48 6.50 -14.19
CA VAL A 294 12.66 5.07 -14.49
C VAL A 294 12.21 4.20 -13.32
N SER A 295 12.61 4.56 -12.11
CA SER A 295 12.26 3.81 -10.89
C SER A 295 10.77 3.92 -10.55
N SER A 296 10.17 5.09 -10.75
CA SER A 296 8.73 5.28 -10.58
C SER A 296 7.90 4.45 -11.56
N ILE A 297 8.35 4.35 -12.81
CA ILE A 297 7.72 3.49 -13.83
C ILE A 297 7.84 2.02 -13.42
N THR A 298 9.03 1.59 -12.99
CA THR A 298 9.22 0.21 -12.49
C THR A 298 8.32 -0.10 -11.30
N ALA A 299 8.17 0.85 -10.37
CA ALA A 299 7.28 0.71 -9.24
C ALA A 299 5.81 0.59 -9.65
N SER A 300 5.39 1.37 -10.64
CA SER A 300 4.02 1.30 -11.19
C SER A 300 3.77 -0.06 -11.87
N LEU A 301 4.75 -0.57 -12.62
CA LEU A 301 4.67 -1.91 -13.22
C LEU A 301 4.62 -2.99 -12.13
N ALA A 302 5.40 -2.86 -11.04
CA ALA A 302 5.38 -3.78 -9.92
C ALA A 302 4.01 -3.78 -9.21
N GLN A 303 3.43 -2.61 -8.98
CA GLN A 303 2.06 -2.51 -8.45
C GLN A 303 1.04 -3.20 -9.35
N MET A 304 1.09 -2.95 -10.66
CA MET A 304 0.20 -3.62 -11.62
C MET A 304 0.38 -5.14 -11.58
N ALA A 305 1.62 -5.62 -11.47
CA ALA A 305 1.92 -7.04 -11.33
C ALA A 305 1.32 -7.62 -10.04
N VAL A 306 1.50 -6.95 -8.90
CA VAL A 306 0.92 -7.36 -7.62
C VAL A 306 -0.60 -7.41 -7.70
N LEU A 307 -1.26 -6.38 -8.23
CA LEU A 307 -2.71 -6.34 -8.36
C LEU A 307 -3.23 -7.43 -9.32
N SER A 308 -2.47 -7.77 -10.36
CA SER A 308 -2.85 -8.86 -11.28
C SER A 308 -2.86 -10.23 -10.61
N THR A 309 -2.12 -10.41 -9.51
CA THR A 309 -2.13 -11.67 -8.73
C THR A 309 -3.39 -11.84 -7.88
N LEU A 310 -4.16 -10.77 -7.67
CA LEU A 310 -5.45 -10.81 -6.96
C LEU A 310 -6.61 -11.20 -7.89
N GLU A 311 -6.41 -11.16 -9.21
CA GLU A 311 -7.40 -11.60 -10.18
C GLU A 311 -7.52 -13.13 -10.17
N PRO A 312 -8.68 -13.69 -10.49
CA PRO A 312 -8.87 -15.15 -10.52
C PRO A 312 -7.90 -15.86 -11.49
N LYS A 313 -7.41 -15.16 -12.50
CA LYS A 313 -6.44 -15.65 -13.46
C LYS A 313 -5.45 -14.54 -13.83
N ILE A 314 -4.17 -14.79 -13.61
CA ILE A 314 -3.08 -13.92 -14.07
C ILE A 314 -3.11 -13.88 -15.62
N LYS A 315 -3.18 -12.68 -16.19
CA LYS A 315 -3.32 -12.48 -17.64
C LYS A 315 -2.00 -12.31 -18.38
N TRP A 316 -0.91 -12.07 -17.65
CA TRP A 316 0.43 -11.87 -18.20
C TRP A 316 1.46 -12.14 -17.10
N THR A 317 2.69 -12.51 -17.48
CA THR A 317 3.79 -12.69 -16.52
C THR A 317 4.94 -11.72 -16.75
N TYR A 318 4.94 -10.98 -17.85
CA TYR A 318 5.99 -10.00 -18.15
C TYR A 318 5.38 -8.72 -18.71
N SER A 319 5.87 -7.61 -18.19
CA SER A 319 5.56 -6.27 -18.71
C SER A 319 6.79 -5.38 -18.61
N GLU A 320 6.90 -4.42 -19.53
CA GLU A 320 8.00 -3.48 -19.57
C GLU A 320 7.57 -2.11 -20.09
N HIS A 321 8.39 -1.12 -19.78
CA HIS A 321 8.36 0.18 -20.43
C HIS A 321 9.76 0.57 -20.85
N VAL A 322 9.98 0.75 -22.13
CA VAL A 322 11.25 1.15 -22.71
C VAL A 322 11.20 2.64 -22.99
N LEU A 323 12.11 3.38 -22.38
CA LEU A 323 12.20 4.83 -22.51
C LEU A 323 13.08 5.22 -23.70
N GLU A 324 14.16 4.44 -23.94
CA GLU A 324 15.15 4.71 -24.97
C GLU A 324 15.74 3.42 -25.54
N GLY A 325 16.10 3.41 -26.80
CA GLY A 325 16.77 2.28 -27.44
C GLY A 325 15.89 1.15 -27.94
N GLY A 326 14.54 1.36 -27.97
CA GLY A 326 13.62 0.34 -28.44
C GLY A 326 12.15 0.66 -28.23
N ARG A 327 11.29 -0.30 -28.53
CA ARG A 327 9.84 -0.23 -28.26
C ARG A 327 9.48 -1.11 -27.08
N SER A 328 8.54 -0.64 -26.26
CA SER A 328 7.93 -1.46 -25.21
C SER A 328 7.11 -2.60 -25.84
N LEU A 329 7.27 -3.78 -25.27
CA LEU A 329 6.43 -4.91 -25.61
C LEU A 329 5.11 -4.84 -24.84
N LYS A 330 4.03 -5.31 -25.44
CA LYS A 330 2.76 -5.48 -24.72
C LYS A 330 2.94 -6.50 -23.59
N PRO A 331 2.17 -6.38 -22.49
CA PRO A 331 2.15 -7.40 -21.45
C PRO A 331 1.88 -8.79 -22.05
N GLN A 332 2.66 -9.79 -21.66
CA GLN A 332 2.62 -11.11 -22.28
C GLN A 332 2.99 -12.21 -21.28
N PHE A 333 2.65 -13.45 -21.61
CA PHE A 333 3.20 -14.60 -20.92
C PHE A 333 4.60 -14.92 -21.45
N LEU A 334 5.57 -15.11 -20.55
CA LEU A 334 6.84 -15.69 -20.93
C LEU A 334 6.80 -17.21 -20.72
N PRO A 335 7.11 -18.00 -21.75
CA PRO A 335 7.08 -19.45 -21.66
C PRO A 335 8.26 -19.97 -20.82
N ARG A 336 8.10 -21.15 -20.25
CA ARG A 336 9.21 -21.92 -19.69
C ARG A 336 10.23 -22.23 -20.80
N GLN A 337 11.51 -22.05 -20.49
CA GLN A 337 12.59 -22.32 -21.44
C GLN A 337 13.21 -23.69 -21.17
N SER A 338 13.41 -24.46 -22.22
CA SER A 338 14.04 -25.80 -22.14
C SER A 338 15.49 -25.75 -21.68
N ASN A 339 16.17 -24.63 -21.94
CA ASN A 339 17.55 -24.37 -21.54
C ASN A 339 17.67 -23.62 -20.20
N CYS A 340 16.57 -23.43 -19.47
CA CYS A 340 16.62 -22.76 -18.19
C CYS A 340 17.31 -23.61 -17.13
N PRO A 341 18.43 -23.16 -16.53
CA PRO A 341 19.16 -23.96 -15.54
C PRO A 341 18.30 -24.19 -14.29
N ILE A 342 17.54 -23.18 -13.85
CA ILE A 342 16.72 -23.24 -12.63
C ILE A 342 15.56 -24.23 -12.78
N CYS A 343 14.78 -24.15 -13.87
CA CYS A 343 13.64 -25.04 -14.06
C CYS A 343 14.01 -26.48 -14.42
N ASN A 344 15.23 -26.71 -14.92
CA ASN A 344 15.68 -28.06 -15.30
C ASN A 344 16.30 -28.83 -14.12
N GLU A 345 16.83 -28.15 -13.11
CA GLU A 345 17.28 -28.75 -11.86
C GLU A 345 16.14 -29.30 -10.98
N HIS A 346 14.90 -28.89 -11.25
CA HIS A 346 13.70 -29.26 -10.48
C HIS A 346 12.68 -30.07 -11.32
N LYS A 347 13.15 -30.87 -12.25
CA LYS A 347 12.32 -31.81 -13.02
C LYS A 347 12.12 -33.14 -12.31
#